data_edc692b51b16751443ecdb8f63f1edc2
#
_entry.id   edc692b51b16751443ecdb8f63f1edc2
#
_cell.length_a   1.000
_cell.length_b   1.000
_cell.length_c   1.000
_cell.angle_alpha   90.00
_cell.angle_beta   90.00
_cell.angle_gamma   90.00
#
_symmetry.space_group_name_H-M   'P 1'
#
loop_
_entity.id
_entity.type
_entity.pdbx_description
1 polymer ?
#
loop_
_entity_poly.entity_id
_entity_poly.type
_entity_poly.pdbx_seq_one_letter_code
_entity_poly.pdbx_strand_id
1 'polypeptide(L)'
;MNIEASFVVSAASASDLPRDGLAEIALVGRSNVGKSSLINALVRQRVARTSAAPGKTRLANVYRVTRGGGAPFYLLDLPGYGYARAQKQARGAASPAEGRRSSQEEFEAIVRAVFERAPAGLLLVDARHPGLASDRAAWQWIHGAAGNAAVMATKIDKLGRGERIRALRDLESVFETSVLPVSAVTGEGLDELWTLIDRILSNRHPRHSRPPLPRATAPPPLPRRKS
;
A
#
# COMPACT_ATOMS: atom_id res chain seq x y z
N MET A 1 9.12 7.00 -22.63
CA MET A 1 8.00 7.85 -22.16
C MET A 1 8.51 8.64 -20.97
N ASN A 2 8.32 9.97 -20.93
CA ASN A 2 8.78 10.82 -19.82
C ASN A 2 7.90 10.60 -18.59
N ILE A 3 8.51 10.46 -17.41
CA ILE A 3 7.83 10.35 -16.13
C ILE A 3 8.42 11.41 -15.21
N GLU A 4 7.57 12.27 -14.69
CA GLU A 4 7.91 13.29 -13.71
C GLU A 4 7.32 12.89 -12.37
N ALA A 5 8.15 12.86 -11.34
CA ALA A 5 7.71 12.51 -10.00
C ALA A 5 8.37 13.43 -8.97
N SER A 6 7.59 13.88 -8.00
CA SER A 6 8.08 14.72 -6.90
C SER A 6 7.41 14.33 -5.59
N PHE A 7 8.18 14.40 -4.50
CA PHE A 7 7.65 14.31 -3.15
C PHE A 7 6.83 15.56 -2.83
N VAL A 8 5.66 15.39 -2.23
CA VAL A 8 4.75 16.47 -1.86
C VAL A 8 4.75 16.69 -0.36
N VAL A 9 4.38 15.66 0.40
CA VAL A 9 4.23 15.75 1.86
C VAL A 9 4.32 14.39 2.53
N SER A 10 4.72 14.38 3.81
CA SER A 10 4.52 13.25 4.72
C SER A 10 3.35 13.58 5.63
N ALA A 11 2.20 12.96 5.39
CA ALA A 11 0.95 13.21 6.10
C ALA A 11 0.87 12.35 7.37
N ALA A 12 0.62 12.98 8.51
CA ALA A 12 0.31 12.33 9.78
C ALA A 12 -1.21 12.22 10.01
N SER A 13 -1.97 13.06 9.33
CA SER A 13 -3.43 13.18 9.49
C SER A 13 -4.13 13.49 8.17
N ALA A 14 -5.45 13.45 8.16
CA ALA A 14 -6.28 13.81 7.02
C ALA A 14 -6.07 15.26 6.53
N SER A 15 -5.74 16.18 7.46
CA SER A 15 -5.52 17.60 7.14
C SER A 15 -4.27 17.83 6.31
N ASP A 16 -3.28 16.94 6.39
CA ASP A 16 -2.01 17.08 5.71
C ASP A 16 -2.07 16.58 4.26
N LEU A 17 -3.13 15.85 3.91
CA LEU A 17 -3.31 15.31 2.56
C LEU A 17 -3.71 16.41 1.57
N PRO A 18 -3.18 16.42 0.33
CA PRO A 18 -3.57 17.37 -0.72
C PRO A 18 -5.08 17.38 -0.97
N ARG A 19 -5.64 18.57 -1.28
CA ARG A 19 -7.10 18.75 -1.48
C ARG A 19 -7.47 19.28 -2.87
N ASP A 20 -6.56 19.16 -3.82
CA ASP A 20 -6.73 19.64 -5.20
C ASP A 20 -7.56 18.72 -6.12
N GLY A 21 -8.03 17.61 -5.55
CA GLY A 21 -8.93 16.68 -6.26
C GLY A 21 -8.24 15.78 -7.29
N LEU A 22 -6.92 15.71 -7.35
CA LEU A 22 -6.22 14.76 -8.20
C LEU A 22 -6.58 13.31 -7.83
N ALA A 23 -6.37 12.40 -8.78
CA ALA A 23 -6.54 10.97 -8.54
C ALA A 23 -5.53 10.47 -7.51
N GLU A 24 -5.92 9.54 -6.68
CA GLU A 24 -5.06 8.97 -5.65
C GLU A 24 -4.98 7.45 -5.80
N ILE A 25 -3.77 6.92 -5.71
CA ILE A 25 -3.49 5.47 -5.72
C ILE A 25 -2.68 5.16 -4.46
N ALA A 26 -3.28 4.42 -3.53
CA ALA A 26 -2.67 4.05 -2.27
C ALA A 26 -1.94 2.70 -2.38
N LEU A 27 -0.65 2.68 -2.07
CA LEU A 27 0.14 1.47 -1.92
C LEU A 27 0.07 0.99 -0.47
N VAL A 28 -0.46 -0.18 -0.28
CA VAL A 28 -0.66 -0.83 1.02
C VAL A 28 0.17 -2.11 1.07
N GLY A 29 0.69 -2.45 2.22
CA GLY A 29 1.45 -3.70 2.37
C GLY A 29 2.26 -3.70 3.65
N ARG A 30 2.80 -4.86 4.00
CA ARG A 30 3.62 -5.03 5.20
C ARG A 30 4.88 -4.16 5.16
N SER A 31 5.45 -3.91 6.34
CA SER A 31 6.80 -3.34 6.41
C SER A 31 7.77 -4.19 5.60
N ASN A 32 8.65 -3.53 4.83
CA ASN A 32 9.67 -4.17 3.99
C ASN A 32 9.12 -5.06 2.85
N VAL A 33 7.85 -4.94 2.48
CA VAL A 33 7.29 -5.63 1.30
C VAL A 33 7.82 -5.06 -0.01
N GLY A 34 8.33 -3.82 0.00
CA GLY A 34 8.94 -3.17 -1.16
C GLY A 34 8.17 -1.98 -1.73
N LYS A 35 7.21 -1.37 -1.00
CA LYS A 35 6.40 -0.22 -1.47
C LYS A 35 7.25 0.92 -2.02
N SER A 36 8.11 1.51 -1.19
CA SER A 36 8.98 2.64 -1.59
C SER A 36 9.96 2.26 -2.71
N SER A 37 10.44 1.01 -2.73
CA SER A 37 11.29 0.52 -3.81
C SER A 37 10.51 0.42 -5.13
N LEU A 38 9.27 -0.05 -5.07
CA LEU A 38 8.41 -0.15 -6.24
C LEU A 38 8.06 1.24 -6.80
N ILE A 39 7.77 2.22 -5.94
CA ILE A 39 7.56 3.61 -6.37
C ILE A 39 8.79 4.12 -7.12
N ASN A 40 9.99 3.98 -6.56
CA ASN A 40 11.21 4.44 -7.21
C ASN A 40 11.46 3.75 -8.57
N ALA A 41 11.24 2.44 -8.64
CA ALA A 41 11.38 1.69 -9.88
C ALA A 41 10.35 2.12 -10.93
N LEU A 42 9.10 2.29 -10.52
CA LEU A 42 7.99 2.69 -11.37
C LEU A 42 8.22 4.08 -12.00
N VAL A 43 8.65 5.05 -11.19
CA VAL A 43 8.91 6.42 -11.66
C VAL A 43 10.32 6.61 -12.20
N ARG A 44 11.19 5.59 -12.15
CA ARG A 44 12.60 5.63 -12.57
C ARG A 44 13.43 6.74 -11.93
N GLN A 45 13.07 7.11 -10.69
CA GLN A 45 13.72 8.18 -9.93
C GLN A 45 13.73 7.80 -8.44
N ARG A 46 14.70 8.33 -7.69
CA ARG A 46 14.77 8.14 -6.23
C ARG A 46 13.96 9.21 -5.48
N VAL A 47 12.65 9.17 -5.58
CA VAL A 47 11.74 10.09 -4.86
C VAL A 47 11.34 9.56 -3.48
N ALA A 48 11.26 8.24 -3.32
CA ALA A 48 10.88 7.60 -2.07
C ALA A 48 12.11 7.12 -1.30
N ARG A 49 12.15 7.41 0.01
CA ARG A 49 13.22 6.93 0.89
C ARG A 49 13.04 5.43 1.15
N THR A 50 13.99 4.64 0.70
CA THR A 50 14.03 3.20 0.99
C THR A 50 14.85 2.95 2.26
N SER A 51 14.38 2.05 3.13
CA SER A 51 15.11 1.65 4.32
C SER A 51 14.90 0.16 4.58
N ALA A 52 16.00 -0.54 4.88
CA ALA A 52 15.97 -1.92 5.34
C ALA A 52 15.48 -2.04 6.80
N ALA A 53 15.60 -0.97 7.61
CA ALA A 53 15.15 -0.98 9.00
C ALA A 53 13.62 -0.91 9.08
N PRO A 54 12.95 -1.83 9.80
CA PRO A 54 11.51 -1.82 9.97
C PRO A 54 11.04 -0.55 10.67
N GLY A 55 9.91 0.04 10.20
CA GLY A 55 9.18 1.08 10.89
C GLY A 55 9.66 2.52 10.72
N LYS A 56 10.37 2.81 9.65
CA LYS A 56 10.73 4.21 9.34
C LYS A 56 9.59 5.01 8.72
N THR A 57 8.68 4.36 8.00
CA THR A 57 7.50 5.03 7.43
C THR A 57 6.36 4.99 8.45
N ARG A 58 6.23 6.04 9.25
CA ARG A 58 5.11 6.23 10.19
C ARG A 58 4.01 7.10 9.61
N LEU A 59 4.32 7.82 8.55
CA LEU A 59 3.49 8.80 7.88
C LEU A 59 3.12 8.28 6.49
N ALA A 60 2.01 8.73 5.94
CA ALA A 60 1.70 8.49 4.54
C ALA A 60 2.51 9.47 3.68
N ASN A 61 3.42 8.95 2.85
CA ASN A 61 4.18 9.80 1.94
C ASN A 61 3.42 9.95 0.61
N VAL A 62 3.24 11.19 0.19
CA VAL A 62 2.51 11.55 -1.03
C VAL A 62 3.50 11.98 -2.11
N TYR A 63 3.39 11.36 -3.26
CA TYR A 63 4.20 11.68 -4.45
C TYR A 63 3.27 12.08 -5.59
N ARG A 64 3.53 13.24 -6.18
CA ARG A 64 2.84 13.69 -7.40
C ARG A 64 3.55 13.09 -8.60
N VAL A 65 2.80 12.47 -9.49
CA VAL A 65 3.34 11.78 -10.67
C VAL A 65 2.60 12.25 -11.91
N THR A 66 3.36 12.51 -12.98
CA THR A 66 2.85 12.79 -14.33
C THR A 66 3.57 11.88 -15.32
N ARG A 67 2.85 11.24 -16.22
CA ARG A 67 3.41 10.33 -17.23
C ARG A 67 2.99 10.74 -18.61
N GLY A 68 3.97 10.94 -19.53
CA GLY A 68 3.72 11.17 -20.95
C GLY A 68 2.84 12.37 -21.26
N GLY A 69 2.84 13.42 -20.43
CA GLY A 69 1.98 14.60 -20.59
C GLY A 69 0.51 14.37 -20.18
N GLY A 70 0.18 13.21 -19.59
CA GLY A 70 -1.15 12.95 -19.03
C GLY A 70 -1.48 13.77 -17.79
N ALA A 71 -2.70 13.63 -17.29
CA ALA A 71 -3.11 14.29 -16.05
C ALA A 71 -2.26 13.80 -14.86
N PRO A 72 -1.83 14.68 -13.95
CA PRO A 72 -1.13 14.30 -12.75
C PRO A 72 -2.03 13.51 -11.80
N PHE A 73 -1.41 12.67 -10.99
CA PHE A 73 -2.08 11.91 -9.92
C PHE A 73 -1.15 11.73 -8.71
N TYR A 74 -1.68 11.22 -7.61
CA TYR A 74 -0.90 10.94 -6.42
C TYR A 74 -0.67 9.45 -6.21
N LEU A 75 0.60 9.07 -5.96
CA LEU A 75 0.96 7.80 -5.34
C LEU A 75 1.12 8.04 -3.83
N LEU A 76 0.43 7.26 -3.01
CA LEU A 76 0.50 7.34 -1.56
C LEU A 76 1.22 6.10 -1.02
N ASP A 77 2.42 6.27 -0.46
CA ASP A 77 3.14 5.21 0.26
C ASP A 77 2.64 5.18 1.70
N LEU A 78 1.70 4.29 1.98
CA LEU A 78 1.15 4.15 3.32
C LEU A 78 2.13 3.45 4.27
N PRO A 79 2.08 3.75 5.57
CA PRO A 79 2.85 3.02 6.58
C PRO A 79 2.61 1.51 6.44
N GLY A 80 3.67 0.71 6.60
CA GLY A 80 3.54 -0.74 6.53
C GLY A 80 2.84 -1.32 7.74
N TYR A 81 1.81 -2.15 7.57
CA TYR A 81 1.23 -2.89 8.68
C TYR A 81 2.21 -3.95 9.24
N GLY A 82 1.98 -4.40 10.48
CA GLY A 82 2.85 -5.35 11.18
C GLY A 82 3.97 -4.71 12.02
N TYR A 83 4.17 -3.39 11.92
CA TYR A 83 5.25 -2.69 12.65
C TYR A 83 4.96 -2.49 14.14
N ALA A 84 3.73 -2.23 14.52
CA ALA A 84 3.35 -1.99 15.91
C ALA A 84 3.68 -3.18 16.85
N ARG A 85 3.80 -4.40 16.31
CA ARG A 85 4.21 -5.59 17.06
C ARG A 85 5.71 -5.63 17.35
N ALA A 86 6.56 -5.20 16.43
CA ALA A 86 8.01 -5.21 16.63
C ALA A 86 8.43 -4.25 17.75
N GLN A 87 7.72 -3.14 17.93
CA GLN A 87 8.01 -2.20 19.04
C GLN A 87 7.50 -2.68 20.40
N LYS A 88 6.38 -3.42 20.49
CA LYS A 88 5.92 -3.99 21.75
C LYS A 88 6.86 -5.07 22.30
N GLN A 89 7.54 -5.79 21.41
CA GLN A 89 8.53 -6.80 21.81
C GLN A 89 9.89 -6.20 22.18
N ALA A 90 10.26 -5.04 21.61
CA ALA A 90 11.55 -4.38 21.88
C ALA A 90 11.50 -3.40 23.08
N ARG A 91 10.33 -2.97 23.50
CA ARG A 91 10.12 -2.15 24.69
C ARG A 91 9.31 -2.97 25.68
N GLY A 92 9.97 -3.51 26.68
CA GLY A 92 9.29 -4.07 27.85
C GLY A 92 8.23 -3.09 28.34
N ALA A 93 7.11 -3.61 28.86
CA ALA A 93 5.89 -2.91 29.21
C ALA A 93 6.11 -1.61 30.01
N ALA A 94 6.42 -0.53 29.32
CA ALA A 94 6.28 0.81 29.87
C ALA A 94 4.86 1.29 29.55
N SER A 95 4.10 1.60 30.59
CA SER A 95 2.77 2.21 30.49
C SER A 95 2.79 3.40 29.53
N PRO A 96 1.77 3.54 28.65
CA PRO A 96 1.62 4.75 27.85
C PRO A 96 1.37 5.91 28.84
N ALA A 97 2.16 6.97 28.72
CA ALA A 97 1.81 8.24 29.33
C ALA A 97 0.43 8.66 28.77
N GLU A 98 -0.49 8.96 29.65
CA GLU A 98 -1.84 9.43 29.32
C GLU A 98 -1.79 10.54 28.28
N GLY A 99 -2.49 10.36 27.15
CA GLY A 99 -2.68 11.38 26.10
C GLY A 99 -1.94 11.16 24.78
N ARG A 100 -1.07 10.16 24.62
CA ARG A 100 -0.43 9.84 23.33
C ARG A 100 -1.13 8.65 22.68
N ARG A 101 -1.65 8.85 21.48
CA ARG A 101 -2.19 7.75 20.65
C ARG A 101 -1.13 6.68 20.46
N SER A 102 -1.54 5.41 20.51
CA SER A 102 -0.63 4.32 20.19
C SER A 102 -0.23 4.40 18.70
N SER A 103 0.96 3.91 18.36
CA SER A 103 1.39 3.86 16.95
C SER A 103 0.46 3.04 16.06
N GLN A 104 -0.38 2.20 16.64
CA GLN A 104 -1.43 1.47 15.93
C GLN A 104 -2.62 2.37 15.62
N GLU A 105 -3.06 3.20 16.56
CA GLU A 105 -4.16 4.16 16.36
C GLU A 105 -3.79 5.23 15.34
N GLU A 106 -2.54 5.71 15.37
CA GLU A 106 -2.01 6.65 14.37
C GLU A 106 -2.02 6.03 12.96
N PHE A 107 -1.56 4.78 12.84
CA PHE A 107 -1.60 4.03 11.59
C PHE A 107 -3.03 3.88 11.07
N GLU A 108 -3.96 3.43 11.93
CA GLU A 108 -5.36 3.23 11.57
C GLU A 108 -6.03 4.54 11.15
N ALA A 109 -5.75 5.63 11.85
CA ALA A 109 -6.30 6.94 11.56
C ALA A 109 -5.87 7.45 10.17
N ILE A 110 -4.58 7.39 9.83
CA ILE A 110 -4.11 7.86 8.52
C ILE A 110 -4.58 6.97 7.38
N VAL A 111 -4.58 5.65 7.58
CA VAL A 111 -5.09 4.71 6.56
C VAL A 111 -6.57 4.94 6.31
N ARG A 112 -7.38 5.10 7.36
CA ARG A 112 -8.80 5.45 7.25
C ARG A 112 -9.00 6.77 6.51
N ALA A 113 -8.28 7.82 6.90
CA ALA A 113 -8.37 9.13 6.27
C ALA A 113 -8.07 9.10 4.76
N VAL A 114 -7.08 8.29 4.35
CA VAL A 114 -6.77 8.08 2.92
C VAL A 114 -7.94 7.37 2.22
N PHE A 115 -8.48 6.29 2.79
CA PHE A 115 -9.52 5.50 2.12
C PHE A 115 -10.92 6.13 2.18
N GLU A 116 -11.20 7.05 3.11
CA GLU A 116 -12.40 7.92 3.08
C GLU A 116 -12.46 8.80 1.81
N ARG A 117 -11.32 9.05 1.18
CA ARG A 117 -11.21 9.75 -0.10
C ARG A 117 -11.45 8.84 -1.31
N ALA A 118 -11.71 7.56 -1.08
CA ALA A 118 -11.95 6.51 -2.06
C ALA A 118 -10.84 6.38 -3.14
N PRO A 119 -9.55 6.29 -2.75
CA PRO A 119 -8.47 6.07 -3.70
C PRO A 119 -8.58 4.67 -4.31
N ALA A 120 -7.79 4.42 -5.33
CA ALA A 120 -7.50 3.04 -5.72
C ALA A 120 -6.52 2.41 -4.73
N GLY A 121 -6.75 1.17 -4.33
CA GLY A 121 -5.91 0.43 -3.40
C GLY A 121 -5.06 -0.62 -4.10
N LEU A 122 -3.74 -0.52 -4.00
CA LEU A 122 -2.81 -1.52 -4.50
C LEU A 122 -2.19 -2.26 -3.31
N LEU A 123 -2.61 -3.51 -3.08
CA LEU A 123 -2.03 -4.36 -2.04
C LEU A 123 -0.75 -5.00 -2.56
N LEU A 124 0.36 -4.74 -1.87
CA LEU A 124 1.64 -5.40 -2.13
C LEU A 124 1.85 -6.55 -1.16
N VAL A 125 2.11 -7.72 -1.70
CA VAL A 125 2.44 -8.94 -0.95
C VAL A 125 3.81 -9.47 -1.37
N ASP A 126 4.57 -10.02 -0.45
CA ASP A 126 5.86 -10.62 -0.76
C ASP A 126 5.65 -12.03 -1.33
N ALA A 127 6.01 -12.24 -2.59
CA ALA A 127 5.80 -13.51 -3.30
C ALA A 127 6.48 -14.71 -2.61
N ARG A 128 7.49 -14.47 -1.77
CA ARG A 128 8.17 -15.52 -1.00
C ARG A 128 7.35 -16.08 0.17
N HIS A 129 6.28 -15.37 0.55
CA HIS A 129 5.45 -15.70 1.71
C HIS A 129 3.96 -15.57 1.37
N PRO A 130 3.43 -16.40 0.45
CA PRO A 130 2.04 -16.34 0.05
C PRO A 130 1.09 -16.71 1.20
N GLY A 131 -0.06 -16.08 1.23
CA GLY A 131 -1.19 -16.45 2.09
C GLY A 131 -1.10 -16.05 3.56
N LEU A 132 -0.26 -15.08 3.93
CA LEU A 132 -0.22 -14.60 5.30
C LEU A 132 -1.56 -14.02 5.76
N ALA A 133 -2.01 -14.38 6.97
CA ALA A 133 -3.28 -13.92 7.51
C ALA A 133 -3.42 -12.39 7.55
N SER A 134 -2.30 -11.67 7.79
CA SER A 134 -2.28 -10.21 7.76
C SER A 134 -2.55 -9.62 6.38
N ASP A 135 -2.08 -10.29 5.33
CA ASP A 135 -2.23 -9.83 3.95
C ASP A 135 -3.67 -10.10 3.47
N ARG A 136 -4.26 -11.25 3.85
CA ARG A 136 -5.67 -11.56 3.59
C ARG A 136 -6.60 -10.55 4.27
N ALA A 137 -6.35 -10.25 5.53
CA ALA A 137 -7.13 -9.28 6.28
C ALA A 137 -7.01 -7.87 5.67
N ALA A 138 -5.82 -7.46 5.24
CA ALA A 138 -5.61 -6.19 4.55
C ALA A 138 -6.36 -6.16 3.21
N TRP A 139 -6.36 -7.26 2.45
CA TRP A 139 -7.10 -7.36 1.19
C TRP A 139 -8.60 -7.17 1.37
N GLN A 140 -9.20 -7.92 2.29
CA GLN A 140 -10.63 -7.81 2.59
C GLN A 140 -11.03 -6.37 2.91
N TRP A 141 -10.21 -5.70 3.72
CA TRP A 141 -10.45 -4.32 4.08
C TRP A 141 -10.30 -3.36 2.90
N ILE A 142 -9.20 -3.46 2.12
CA ILE A 142 -8.96 -2.62 0.93
C ILE A 142 -10.06 -2.81 -0.10
N HIS A 143 -10.41 -4.05 -0.40
CA HIS A 143 -11.44 -4.38 -1.39
C HIS A 143 -12.80 -3.78 -1.03
N GLY A 144 -13.13 -3.71 0.28
CA GLY A 144 -14.34 -3.04 0.76
C GLY A 144 -14.26 -1.50 0.77
N ALA A 145 -13.07 -0.93 0.94
CA ALA A 145 -12.87 0.51 1.14
C ALA A 145 -12.48 1.27 -0.15
N ALA A 146 -11.72 0.65 -1.05
CA ALA A 146 -11.24 1.28 -2.28
C ALA A 146 -12.28 1.27 -3.41
N GLY A 147 -12.20 2.28 -4.29
CA GLY A 147 -13.01 2.32 -5.52
C GLY A 147 -12.58 1.25 -6.52
N ASN A 148 -11.30 1.02 -6.62
CA ASN A 148 -10.65 -0.04 -7.37
C ASN A 148 -9.55 -0.66 -6.51
N ALA A 149 -9.40 -1.98 -6.53
CA ALA A 149 -8.38 -2.68 -5.77
C ALA A 149 -7.67 -3.73 -6.64
N ALA A 150 -6.36 -3.89 -6.43
CA ALA A 150 -5.58 -4.93 -7.07
C ALA A 150 -4.48 -5.47 -6.15
N VAL A 151 -4.05 -6.70 -6.38
CA VAL A 151 -2.98 -7.37 -5.63
C VAL A 151 -1.73 -7.47 -6.49
N MET A 152 -0.58 -7.13 -5.92
CA MET A 152 0.72 -7.25 -6.57
C MET A 152 1.64 -8.15 -5.77
N ALA A 153 2.22 -9.15 -6.42
CA ALA A 153 3.25 -10.01 -5.85
C ALA A 153 4.63 -9.39 -6.10
N THR A 154 5.26 -8.88 -5.04
CA THR A 154 6.58 -8.24 -5.12
C THR A 154 7.71 -9.26 -4.94
N LYS A 155 8.94 -8.85 -5.31
CA LYS A 155 10.18 -9.63 -5.14
C LYS A 155 10.19 -10.97 -5.86
N ILE A 156 9.50 -11.03 -7.00
CA ILE A 156 9.48 -12.25 -7.83
C ILE A 156 10.86 -12.64 -8.34
N ASP A 157 11.80 -11.67 -8.40
CA ASP A 157 13.21 -11.87 -8.72
C ASP A 157 13.94 -12.78 -7.70
N LYS A 158 13.37 -12.98 -6.52
CA LYS A 158 13.93 -13.84 -5.46
C LYS A 158 13.45 -15.30 -5.56
N LEU A 159 12.61 -15.63 -6.53
CA LEU A 159 12.04 -16.95 -6.71
C LEU A 159 12.55 -17.57 -8.01
N GLY A 160 12.92 -18.86 -7.97
CA GLY A 160 13.15 -19.66 -9.15
C GLY A 160 11.85 -19.87 -9.95
N ARG A 161 11.97 -20.19 -11.24
CA ARG A 161 10.81 -20.31 -12.16
C ARG A 161 9.67 -21.17 -11.61
N GLY A 162 9.97 -22.34 -11.07
CA GLY A 162 8.95 -23.26 -10.54
C GLY A 162 8.32 -22.74 -9.25
N GLU A 163 9.11 -22.12 -8.36
CA GLU A 163 8.61 -21.51 -7.12
C GLU A 163 7.69 -20.33 -7.42
N ARG A 164 8.05 -19.51 -8.40
CA ARG A 164 7.28 -18.37 -8.84
C ARG A 164 5.89 -18.79 -9.35
N ILE A 165 5.81 -19.82 -10.19
CA ILE A 165 4.53 -20.33 -10.69
C ILE A 165 3.64 -20.80 -9.54
N ARG A 166 4.21 -21.54 -8.57
CA ARG A 166 3.46 -22.00 -7.38
C ARG A 166 3.00 -20.82 -6.53
N ALA A 167 3.92 -19.90 -6.20
CA ALA A 167 3.59 -18.75 -5.38
C ALA A 167 2.48 -17.85 -5.97
N LEU A 168 2.49 -17.62 -7.29
CA LEU A 168 1.45 -16.85 -7.95
C LEU A 168 0.10 -17.58 -7.90
N ARG A 169 0.07 -18.88 -8.18
CA ARG A 169 -1.15 -19.70 -8.08
C ARG A 169 -1.72 -19.68 -6.65
N ASP A 170 -0.86 -19.84 -5.64
CA ASP A 170 -1.27 -19.80 -4.24
C ASP A 170 -1.85 -18.43 -3.86
N LEU A 171 -1.22 -17.33 -4.32
CA LEU A 171 -1.71 -15.97 -4.09
C LEU A 171 -3.05 -15.73 -4.78
N GLU A 172 -3.22 -16.15 -6.04
CA GLU A 172 -4.48 -16.02 -6.77
C GLU A 172 -5.61 -16.81 -6.09
N SER A 173 -5.30 -18.00 -5.58
CA SER A 173 -6.26 -18.80 -4.79
C SER A 173 -6.63 -18.12 -3.46
N VAL A 174 -5.64 -17.51 -2.77
CA VAL A 174 -5.84 -16.88 -1.47
C VAL A 174 -6.66 -15.60 -1.56
N PHE A 175 -6.44 -14.80 -2.62
CA PHE A 175 -7.10 -13.50 -2.80
C PHE A 175 -8.31 -13.55 -3.72
N GLU A 176 -8.57 -14.70 -4.35
CA GLU A 176 -9.67 -14.92 -5.30
C GLU A 176 -9.69 -13.86 -6.43
N THR A 177 -8.51 -13.43 -6.86
CA THR A 177 -8.31 -12.42 -7.89
C THR A 177 -6.98 -12.63 -8.60
N SER A 178 -6.85 -12.07 -9.81
CA SER A 178 -5.58 -12.02 -10.51
C SER A 178 -4.53 -11.25 -9.72
N VAL A 179 -3.31 -11.77 -9.67
CA VAL A 179 -2.19 -11.18 -8.97
C VAL A 179 -1.12 -10.75 -9.96
N LEU A 180 -0.78 -9.45 -9.98
CA LEU A 180 0.25 -8.92 -10.85
C LEU A 180 1.64 -9.17 -10.25
N PRO A 181 2.49 -9.99 -10.90
CA PRO A 181 3.87 -10.18 -10.46
C PRO A 181 4.73 -8.96 -10.81
N VAL A 182 5.53 -8.47 -9.83
CA VAL A 182 6.41 -7.31 -10.04
C VAL A 182 7.76 -7.47 -9.36
N SER A 183 8.81 -6.92 -9.97
CA SER A 183 10.12 -6.76 -9.36
C SER A 183 10.61 -5.32 -9.50
N ALA A 184 10.83 -4.65 -8.38
CA ALA A 184 11.47 -3.33 -8.35
C ALA A 184 12.97 -3.40 -8.70
N VAL A 185 13.58 -4.58 -8.69
CA VAL A 185 15.01 -4.79 -8.97
C VAL A 185 15.25 -5.00 -10.47
N THR A 186 14.47 -5.88 -11.09
CA THR A 186 14.63 -6.23 -12.52
C THR A 186 13.78 -5.36 -13.44
N GLY A 187 12.75 -4.69 -12.91
CA GLY A 187 11.77 -3.93 -13.69
C GLY A 187 10.64 -4.79 -14.27
N GLU A 188 10.64 -6.10 -14.00
CA GLU A 188 9.60 -7.01 -14.48
C GLU A 188 8.24 -6.63 -13.91
N GLY A 189 7.19 -6.63 -14.75
CA GLY A 189 5.81 -6.29 -14.39
C GLY A 189 5.53 -4.78 -14.24
N LEU A 190 6.52 -3.89 -14.45
CA LEU A 190 6.30 -2.44 -14.31
C LEU A 190 5.46 -1.84 -15.46
N ASP A 191 5.56 -2.38 -16.66
CA ASP A 191 4.76 -1.92 -17.80
C ASP A 191 3.30 -2.36 -17.65
N GLU A 192 3.07 -3.56 -17.13
CA GLU A 192 1.74 -4.06 -16.76
C GLU A 192 1.15 -3.26 -15.59
N LEU A 193 1.98 -2.89 -14.62
CA LEU A 193 1.56 -2.01 -13.52
C LEU A 193 1.17 -0.62 -14.04
N TRP A 194 1.90 -0.06 -14.98
CA TRP A 194 1.52 1.19 -15.63
C TRP A 194 0.19 1.06 -16.38
N THR A 195 -0.01 -0.04 -17.10
CA THR A 195 -1.29 -0.33 -17.79
C THR A 195 -2.45 -0.41 -16.79
N LEU A 196 -2.24 -1.03 -15.64
CA LEU A 196 -3.22 -1.07 -14.56
C LEU A 196 -3.52 0.32 -14.00
N ILE A 197 -2.50 1.13 -13.74
CA ILE A 197 -2.63 2.50 -13.26
C ILE A 197 -3.42 3.35 -14.26
N ASP A 198 -3.06 3.29 -15.55
CA ASP A 198 -3.74 4.04 -16.60
C ASP A 198 -5.23 3.66 -16.68
N ARG A 199 -5.56 2.36 -16.53
CA ARG A 199 -6.96 1.88 -16.46
C ARG A 199 -7.70 2.42 -15.24
N ILE A 200 -7.06 2.42 -14.08
CA ILE A 200 -7.63 2.97 -12.84
C ILE A 200 -7.93 4.46 -12.99
N LEU A 201 -6.99 5.21 -13.57
CA LEU A 201 -7.13 6.64 -13.77
C LEU A 201 -8.23 6.98 -14.80
N SER A 202 -8.36 6.17 -15.85
CA SER A 202 -9.37 6.34 -16.91
C SER A 202 -10.78 5.98 -16.43
N ASN A 203 -10.92 5.00 -15.55
CA ASN A 203 -12.21 4.54 -15.01
C ASN A 203 -12.70 5.34 -13.79
N ARG A 204 -12.21 6.56 -13.63
CA ARG A 204 -12.60 7.43 -12.53
C ARG A 204 -14.03 7.91 -12.73
N HIS A 205 -14.99 7.25 -12.09
CA HIS A 205 -16.34 7.80 -11.98
C HIS A 205 -16.32 9.08 -11.13
N PRO A 206 -17.00 10.17 -11.55
CA PRO A 206 -17.17 11.35 -10.71
C PRO A 206 -17.81 10.92 -9.38
N ARG A 207 -17.42 11.58 -8.30
CA ARG A 207 -17.77 11.29 -6.89
C ARG A 207 -19.28 11.47 -6.57
N HIS A 208 -20.18 10.93 -7.39
CA HIS A 208 -21.60 11.00 -7.09
C HIS A 208 -22.08 9.65 -6.55
N SER A 209 -22.56 9.67 -5.30
CA SER A 209 -23.32 8.61 -4.61
C SER A 209 -22.57 7.32 -4.28
N ARG A 210 -21.51 7.37 -3.47
CA ARG A 210 -21.09 6.19 -2.73
C ARG A 210 -21.79 6.20 -1.35
N PRO A 211 -22.40 5.09 -0.91
CA PRO A 211 -22.88 4.99 0.46
C PRO A 211 -21.70 5.20 1.42
N PRO A 212 -21.93 5.80 2.61
CA PRO A 212 -20.87 5.93 3.60
C PRO A 212 -20.27 4.56 3.89
N LEU A 213 -18.95 4.52 4.07
CA LEU A 213 -18.23 3.31 4.49
C LEU A 213 -19.01 2.66 5.64
N PRO A 214 -19.25 1.34 5.63
CA PRO A 214 -19.90 0.67 6.75
C PRO A 214 -19.20 1.08 8.03
N ARG A 215 -19.99 1.53 9.03
CA ARG A 215 -19.46 1.93 10.33
C ARG A 215 -18.65 0.78 10.88
N ALA A 216 -17.35 1.06 10.99
CA ALA A 216 -16.36 0.30 11.73
C ALA A 216 -16.27 -1.20 11.43
N THR A 217 -15.39 -1.53 10.57
CA THR A 217 -14.33 -2.41 11.03
C THR A 217 -13.05 -1.63 10.88
N ALA A 218 -12.43 -1.30 12.00
CA ALA A 218 -11.04 -0.86 12.03
C ALA A 218 -10.22 -1.81 11.13
N PRO A 219 -9.15 -1.35 10.48
CA PRO A 219 -8.24 -2.26 9.80
C PRO A 219 -7.97 -3.43 10.75
N PRO A 220 -8.11 -4.69 10.30
CA PRO A 220 -8.26 -5.83 11.16
C PRO A 220 -7.17 -5.89 12.23
N PRO A 221 -7.50 -6.17 13.50
CA PRO A 221 -6.49 -6.39 14.50
C PRO A 221 -5.60 -7.52 14.01
N LEU A 222 -4.31 -7.26 13.97
CA LEU A 222 -3.33 -8.24 13.54
C LEU A 222 -3.55 -9.56 14.30
N PRO A 223 -3.60 -10.73 13.66
CA PRO A 223 -3.94 -11.99 14.29
C PRO A 223 -3.07 -12.27 15.52
N ARG A 224 -3.70 -12.63 16.64
CA ARG A 224 -3.00 -13.10 17.84
C ARG A 224 -2.32 -14.42 17.49
N ARG A 225 -1.02 -14.54 17.71
CA ARG A 225 -0.38 -15.87 17.71
C ARG A 225 -1.02 -16.68 18.82
N LYS A 226 -1.51 -17.87 18.49
CA LYS A 226 -1.75 -18.91 19.48
C LYS A 226 -0.37 -19.32 20.03
N SER A 227 -0.26 -19.34 21.33
CA SER A 227 0.87 -19.88 22.10
C SER A 227 1.10 -21.34 21.73
#